data_5265c2fc306e65256d45bf41294be737
#
_entry.id   5265c2fc306e65256d45bf41294be737
#
_cell.length_a   1.000
_cell.length_b   1.000
_cell.length_c   1.000
_cell.angle_alpha   90.00
_cell.angle_beta   90.00
_cell.angle_gamma   90.00
#
_symmetry.space_group_name_H-M   'P 1'
#
loop_
_entity.id
_entity.type
_entity.pdbx_description
1 polymer ?
#
loop_
_entity_poly.entity_id
_entity_poly.type
_entity_poly.pdbx_seq_one_letter_code
_entity_poly.pdbx_strand_id
1 'polypeptide(L)'
;MLWLLVAELRKLIRPLVWGTGLVLIGFCLLTTWGGANNARGALASPRIPDVCARAATAQCRQVVAHAHAAARTAAAATSLLAQPGEIGHVAAGMLASVPGLLLIALVAGGHWGGEWGSRTIRQLLARQGRRTRVLAAKWLTIWAAGVATLVCCWLVLAVAAPLIVAGAGLPAVHAPMWAGLGSSASAAGRAVIVLGLFAAVGTAAGAIARGQLATTALTAGSMLLALLVAGIASIGRLSPASFVQAWMSFDAAGYLPTNFWSRFVSGGQQPGELAGLLGIVLTGAVVAVIARWRFSADVTV
;
A
#
# COMPACT_ATOMS: atom_id res chain seq x y z
N MET A 1 14.37 15.02 -21.97
CA MET A 1 13.68 14.18 -20.95
C MET A 1 12.65 14.99 -20.14
N LEU A 2 12.98 16.21 -19.72
CA LEU A 2 12.09 17.05 -18.90
C LEU A 2 10.72 17.32 -19.57
N TRP A 3 10.70 17.71 -20.84
CA TRP A 3 9.45 17.97 -21.58
C TRP A 3 8.55 16.72 -21.70
N LEU A 4 9.15 15.55 -21.88
CA LEU A 4 8.40 14.31 -21.91
C LEU A 4 7.76 14.03 -20.55
N LEU A 5 8.52 14.20 -19.47
CA LEU A 5 8.02 14.01 -18.11
C LEU A 5 6.88 15.00 -17.79
N VAL A 6 7.04 16.27 -18.14
CA VAL A 6 5.98 17.27 -17.93
C VAL A 6 4.71 16.94 -18.72
N ALA A 7 4.86 16.50 -19.97
CA ALA A 7 3.72 16.06 -20.78
C ALA A 7 3.01 14.84 -20.19
N GLU A 8 3.79 13.88 -19.66
CA GLU A 8 3.24 12.69 -19.00
C GLU A 8 2.57 13.05 -17.66
N LEU A 9 3.18 13.92 -16.85
CA LEU A 9 2.58 14.40 -15.60
C LEU A 9 1.26 15.15 -15.79
N ARG A 10 1.12 15.94 -16.87
CA ARG A 10 -0.15 16.59 -17.19
C ARG A 10 -1.29 15.60 -17.42
N LYS A 11 -0.99 14.36 -17.82
CA LYS A 11 -1.99 13.31 -17.99
C LYS A 11 -2.52 12.77 -16.64
N LEU A 12 -1.82 13.00 -15.53
CA LEU A 12 -2.29 12.66 -14.19
C LEU A 12 -3.48 13.51 -13.74
N ILE A 13 -3.72 14.66 -14.40
CA ILE A 13 -4.89 15.53 -14.14
C ILE A 13 -6.20 14.89 -14.66
N ARG A 14 -6.14 13.71 -15.27
CA ARG A 14 -7.34 13.00 -15.75
C ARG A 14 -8.25 12.56 -14.61
N PRO A 15 -9.59 12.63 -14.80
CA PRO A 15 -10.56 12.31 -13.74
C PRO A 15 -10.42 10.88 -13.20
N LEU A 16 -9.94 9.93 -13.99
CA LEU A 16 -9.69 8.56 -13.54
C LEU A 16 -8.65 8.50 -12.42
N VAL A 17 -7.54 9.23 -12.53
CA VAL A 17 -6.47 9.23 -11.53
C VAL A 17 -6.96 9.86 -10.22
N TRP A 18 -7.67 10.98 -10.32
CA TRP A 18 -8.26 11.64 -9.15
C TRP A 18 -9.35 10.79 -8.51
N GLY A 19 -10.21 10.17 -9.31
CA GLY A 19 -11.26 9.28 -8.82
C GLY A 19 -10.70 8.10 -8.04
N THR A 20 -9.66 7.44 -8.56
CA THR A 20 -9.02 6.32 -7.86
C THR A 20 -8.31 6.77 -6.58
N GLY A 21 -7.66 7.95 -6.58
CA GLY A 21 -7.06 8.54 -5.39
C GLY A 21 -8.10 8.84 -4.31
N LEU A 22 -9.24 9.44 -4.68
CA LEU A 22 -10.34 9.73 -3.76
C LEU A 22 -10.96 8.46 -3.17
N VAL A 23 -11.14 7.40 -3.96
CA VAL A 23 -11.62 6.10 -3.46
C VAL A 23 -10.66 5.54 -2.42
N LEU A 24 -9.35 5.63 -2.65
CA LEU A 24 -8.36 5.15 -1.69
C LEU A 24 -8.35 5.99 -0.41
N ILE A 25 -8.45 7.31 -0.51
CA ILE A 25 -8.60 8.21 0.65
C ILE A 25 -9.85 7.83 1.45
N GLY A 26 -10.98 7.63 0.78
CA GLY A 26 -12.22 7.17 1.41
C GLY A 26 -12.03 5.82 2.13
N PHE A 27 -11.31 4.90 1.52
CA PHE A 27 -10.99 3.60 2.13
C PHE A 27 -10.09 3.75 3.37
N CYS A 28 -9.09 4.62 3.33
CA CYS A 28 -8.27 4.95 4.49
C CYS A 28 -9.10 5.55 5.64
N LEU A 29 -10.03 6.45 5.34
CA LEU A 29 -10.94 7.03 6.32
C LEU A 29 -11.86 5.98 6.94
N LEU A 30 -12.44 5.11 6.12
CA LEU A 30 -13.31 4.02 6.59
C LEU A 30 -12.57 3.03 7.48
N THR A 31 -11.34 2.67 7.15
CA THR A 31 -10.52 1.77 7.98
C THR A 31 -10.13 2.41 9.31
N THR A 32 -9.80 3.70 9.31
CA THR A 32 -9.51 4.46 10.54
C THR A 32 -10.75 4.56 11.42
N TRP A 33 -11.91 4.88 10.82
CA TRP A 33 -13.19 4.94 11.52
C TRP A 33 -13.62 3.57 12.09
N GLY A 34 -13.48 2.52 11.28
CA GLY A 34 -13.76 1.14 11.69
C GLY A 34 -12.86 0.69 12.85
N GLY A 35 -11.57 1.03 12.80
CA GLY A 35 -10.61 0.79 13.88
C GLY A 35 -11.01 1.48 15.18
N ALA A 36 -11.37 2.77 15.11
CA ALA A 36 -11.81 3.55 16.26
C ALA A 36 -13.10 2.99 16.90
N ASN A 37 -14.09 2.62 16.09
CA ASN A 37 -15.33 2.02 16.60
C ASN A 37 -15.09 0.62 17.20
N ASN A 38 -14.22 -0.20 16.60
CA ASN A 38 -13.86 -1.49 17.16
C ASN A 38 -13.14 -1.34 18.52
N ALA A 39 -12.23 -0.36 18.63
CA ALA A 39 -11.55 -0.08 19.89
C ALA A 39 -12.53 0.39 20.98
N ARG A 40 -13.48 1.27 20.63
CA ARG A 40 -14.59 1.67 21.52
C ARG A 40 -15.42 0.47 21.94
N GLY A 41 -15.85 -0.38 21.01
CA GLY A 41 -16.62 -1.59 21.30
C GLY A 41 -15.87 -2.54 22.23
N ALA A 42 -14.57 -2.73 22.03
CA ALA A 42 -13.72 -3.55 22.87
C ALA A 42 -13.59 -3.00 24.30
N LEU A 43 -13.55 -1.66 24.46
CA LEU A 43 -13.57 -1.03 25.78
C LEU A 43 -14.89 -1.20 26.51
N ALA A 44 -16.01 -1.05 25.79
CA ALA A 44 -17.35 -1.16 26.36
C ALA A 44 -17.70 -2.62 26.73
N SER A 45 -17.28 -3.56 25.90
CA SER A 45 -17.58 -4.98 26.07
C SER A 45 -16.36 -5.83 25.65
N PRO A 46 -15.37 -6.00 26.53
CA PRO A 46 -14.23 -6.87 26.26
C PRO A 46 -14.71 -8.29 25.97
N ARG A 47 -14.09 -8.95 24.98
CA ARG A 47 -14.41 -10.34 24.65
C ARG A 47 -13.95 -11.27 25.78
N ILE A 48 -14.89 -11.59 26.65
CA ILE A 48 -14.71 -12.55 27.75
C ILE A 48 -15.33 -13.88 27.30
N PRO A 49 -14.62 -15.03 27.42
CA PRO A 49 -15.22 -16.32 27.15
C PRO A 49 -16.45 -16.56 28.04
N ASP A 50 -17.52 -17.10 27.47
CA ASP A 50 -18.82 -17.32 28.16
C ASP A 50 -18.68 -18.13 29.45
N VAL A 51 -17.73 -19.06 29.47
CA VAL A 51 -17.39 -19.85 30.66
C VAL A 51 -16.92 -18.98 31.82
N CYS A 52 -16.17 -17.91 31.52
CA CYS A 52 -15.65 -16.97 32.53
C CYS A 52 -16.62 -15.85 32.87
N ALA A 53 -17.61 -15.59 32.04
CA ALA A 53 -18.66 -14.61 32.33
C ALA A 53 -19.56 -15.06 33.49
N ARG A 54 -19.65 -16.38 33.73
CA ARG A 54 -20.51 -17.01 34.77
C ARG A 54 -19.76 -17.63 35.94
N ALA A 55 -18.44 -17.83 35.82
CA ALA A 55 -17.65 -18.51 36.83
C ALA A 55 -16.73 -17.54 37.57
N ALA A 56 -16.85 -17.46 38.89
CA ALA A 56 -16.03 -16.61 39.77
C ALA A 56 -14.67 -17.24 40.19
N THR A 57 -14.11 -18.14 39.37
CA THR A 57 -12.83 -18.82 39.68
C THR A 57 -11.65 -17.83 39.58
N ALA A 58 -10.58 -18.10 40.30
CA ALA A 58 -9.35 -17.29 40.25
C ALA A 58 -8.80 -17.19 38.81
N GLN A 59 -8.87 -18.28 38.05
CA GLN A 59 -8.44 -18.34 36.68
C GLN A 59 -9.31 -17.46 35.76
N CYS A 60 -10.64 -17.46 35.93
CA CYS A 60 -11.54 -16.58 35.18
C CYS A 60 -11.32 -15.10 35.51
N ARG A 61 -11.00 -14.75 36.75
CA ARG A 61 -10.64 -13.36 37.12
C ARG A 61 -9.39 -12.90 36.38
N GLN A 62 -8.38 -13.76 36.24
CA GLN A 62 -7.19 -13.43 35.45
C GLN A 62 -7.53 -13.23 33.96
N VAL A 63 -8.32 -14.12 33.35
CA VAL A 63 -8.76 -13.98 31.96
C VAL A 63 -9.50 -12.66 31.72
N VAL A 64 -10.42 -12.31 32.60
CA VAL A 64 -11.15 -11.04 32.55
C VAL A 64 -10.20 -9.84 32.67
N ALA A 65 -9.27 -9.87 33.62
CA ALA A 65 -8.27 -8.81 33.80
C ALA A 65 -7.39 -8.66 32.54
N HIS A 66 -6.95 -9.75 31.93
CA HIS A 66 -6.19 -9.74 30.69
C HIS A 66 -7.02 -9.18 29.53
N ALA A 67 -8.30 -9.55 29.40
CA ALA A 67 -9.18 -9.03 28.35
C ALA A 67 -9.37 -7.50 28.47
N HIS A 68 -9.59 -7.00 29.68
CA HIS A 68 -9.66 -5.55 29.93
C HIS A 68 -8.35 -4.83 29.66
N ALA A 69 -7.21 -5.42 30.04
CA ALA A 69 -5.89 -4.85 29.77
C ALA A 69 -5.64 -4.78 28.25
N ALA A 70 -5.92 -5.86 27.52
CA ALA A 70 -5.79 -5.89 26.07
C ALA A 70 -6.69 -4.88 25.38
N ALA A 71 -7.93 -4.72 25.82
CA ALA A 71 -8.85 -3.70 25.31
C ALA A 71 -8.34 -2.27 25.52
N ARG A 72 -7.79 -1.97 26.71
CA ARG A 72 -7.18 -0.66 27.02
C ARG A 72 -5.94 -0.41 26.14
N THR A 73 -5.09 -1.40 25.97
CA THR A 73 -3.90 -1.29 25.12
C THR A 73 -4.29 -1.03 23.66
N ALA A 74 -5.29 -1.76 23.14
CA ALA A 74 -5.80 -1.54 21.79
C ALA A 74 -6.41 -0.16 21.60
N ALA A 75 -7.15 0.32 22.61
CA ALA A 75 -7.73 1.67 22.58
C ALA A 75 -6.65 2.76 22.65
N ALA A 76 -5.64 2.60 23.48
CA ALA A 76 -4.51 3.51 23.57
C ALA A 76 -3.73 3.56 22.24
N ALA A 77 -3.45 2.42 21.64
CA ALA A 77 -2.82 2.34 20.32
C ALA A 77 -3.66 3.05 19.24
N THR A 78 -4.98 2.86 19.25
CA THR A 78 -5.88 3.55 18.31
C THR A 78 -5.93 5.05 18.57
N SER A 79 -5.88 5.48 19.85
CA SER A 79 -5.85 6.90 20.21
C SER A 79 -4.57 7.59 19.75
N LEU A 80 -3.43 6.88 19.68
CA LEU A 80 -2.18 7.40 19.12
C LEU A 80 -2.33 7.78 17.65
N LEU A 81 -3.21 7.10 16.89
CA LEU A 81 -3.49 7.45 15.50
C LEU A 81 -4.15 8.84 15.34
N ALA A 82 -4.67 9.43 16.42
CA ALA A 82 -5.13 10.82 16.40
C ALA A 82 -3.98 11.83 16.24
N GLN A 83 -2.73 11.39 16.41
CA GLN A 83 -1.58 12.26 16.25
C GLN A 83 -1.12 12.30 14.80
N PRO A 84 -0.96 13.50 14.22
CA PRO A 84 -0.50 13.66 12.84
C PRO A 84 0.83 12.95 12.54
N GLY A 85 1.70 12.83 13.56
CA GLY A 85 2.97 12.14 13.46
C GLY A 85 2.84 10.62 13.32
N GLU A 86 1.79 10.01 13.86
CA GLU A 86 1.63 8.54 13.86
C GLU A 86 0.75 8.05 12.71
N ILE A 87 -0.19 8.85 12.24
CA ILE A 87 -1.15 8.45 11.20
C ILE A 87 -0.50 8.10 9.86
N GLY A 88 0.73 8.57 9.63
CA GLY A 88 1.51 8.27 8.44
C GLY A 88 1.75 6.78 8.22
N HIS A 89 1.85 6.00 9.30
CA HIS A 89 1.95 4.54 9.23
C HIS A 89 0.74 3.90 8.56
N VAL A 90 -0.48 4.41 8.85
CA VAL A 90 -1.72 3.91 8.25
C VAL A 90 -1.73 4.19 6.74
N ALA A 91 -1.39 5.42 6.34
CA ALA A 91 -1.31 5.79 4.93
C ALA A 91 -0.26 4.93 4.19
N ALA A 92 0.94 4.79 4.77
CA ALA A 92 2.02 4.00 4.21
C ALA A 92 1.64 2.53 4.04
N GLY A 93 1.05 1.91 5.07
CA GLY A 93 0.62 0.52 5.05
C GLY A 93 -0.49 0.25 4.04
N MET A 94 -1.45 1.16 3.91
CA MET A 94 -2.53 1.04 2.92
C MET A 94 -1.99 1.11 1.49
N LEU A 95 -1.07 2.02 1.20
CA LEU A 95 -0.51 2.15 -0.14
C LEU A 95 0.52 1.07 -0.47
N ALA A 96 1.22 0.53 0.50
CA ALA A 96 2.12 -0.59 0.30
C ALA A 96 1.41 -1.96 0.26
N SER A 97 0.08 -1.99 0.32
CA SER A 97 -0.76 -3.19 0.32
C SER A 97 -1.63 -3.29 -0.94
N VAL A 98 -2.59 -4.23 -0.94
CA VAL A 98 -3.48 -4.48 -2.08
C VAL A 98 -4.24 -3.24 -2.56
N PRO A 99 -4.82 -2.38 -1.71
CA PRO A 99 -5.46 -1.16 -2.17
C PRO A 99 -4.54 -0.24 -2.99
N GLY A 100 -3.30 -0.02 -2.52
CA GLY A 100 -2.34 0.78 -3.28
C GLY A 100 -1.90 0.11 -4.58
N LEU A 101 -1.77 -1.20 -4.59
CA LEU A 101 -1.53 -1.96 -5.82
C LEU A 101 -2.66 -1.78 -6.83
N LEU A 102 -3.92 -1.90 -6.41
CA LEU A 102 -5.07 -1.70 -7.29
C LEU A 102 -5.12 -0.28 -7.83
N LEU A 103 -4.80 0.72 -7.01
CA LEU A 103 -4.62 2.10 -7.47
C LEU A 103 -3.60 2.17 -8.61
N ILE A 104 -2.40 1.62 -8.39
CA ILE A 104 -1.33 1.64 -9.40
C ILE A 104 -1.74 0.86 -10.65
N ALA A 105 -2.45 -0.26 -10.52
CA ALA A 105 -2.95 -1.04 -11.65
C ALA A 105 -3.94 -0.23 -12.50
N LEU A 106 -4.86 0.51 -11.88
CA LEU A 106 -5.83 1.37 -12.57
C LEU A 106 -5.14 2.57 -13.24
N VAL A 107 -4.20 3.20 -12.55
CA VAL A 107 -3.42 4.31 -13.10
C VAL A 107 -2.57 3.83 -14.29
N ALA A 108 -1.89 2.70 -14.17
CA ALA A 108 -1.09 2.11 -15.24
C ALA A 108 -1.97 1.75 -16.44
N GLY A 109 -3.11 1.11 -16.20
CA GLY A 109 -4.09 0.77 -17.24
C GLY A 109 -4.59 1.99 -18.00
N GLY A 110 -5.02 3.03 -17.29
CA GLY A 110 -5.47 4.28 -17.90
C GLY A 110 -4.37 5.01 -18.67
N HIS A 111 -3.16 5.00 -18.12
CA HIS A 111 -2.02 5.71 -18.69
C HIS A 111 -1.46 5.02 -19.96
N TRP A 112 -1.28 3.71 -19.91
CA TRP A 112 -0.81 2.92 -21.06
C TRP A 112 -1.93 2.62 -22.05
N GLY A 113 -3.07 2.14 -21.56
CA GLY A 113 -4.16 1.67 -22.40
C GLY A 113 -4.81 2.78 -23.22
N GLY A 114 -4.93 3.98 -22.64
CA GLY A 114 -5.43 5.16 -23.37
C GLY A 114 -4.56 5.53 -24.56
N GLU A 115 -3.25 5.36 -24.48
CA GLU A 115 -2.32 5.67 -25.57
C GLU A 115 -2.26 4.58 -26.65
N TRP A 116 -2.41 3.32 -26.27
CA TRP A 116 -2.55 2.24 -27.24
C TRP A 116 -3.86 2.38 -28.02
N GLY A 117 -4.97 2.67 -27.32
CA GLY A 117 -6.29 2.86 -27.95
C GLY A 117 -6.34 4.04 -28.91
N SER A 118 -5.71 5.16 -28.56
CA SER A 118 -5.63 6.37 -29.40
C SER A 118 -4.50 6.34 -30.43
N ARG A 119 -3.72 5.26 -30.50
CA ARG A 119 -2.53 5.11 -31.36
C ARG A 119 -1.43 6.17 -31.14
N THR A 120 -1.54 7.00 -30.10
CA THR A 120 -0.57 8.08 -29.80
C THR A 120 0.79 7.53 -29.42
N ILE A 121 0.89 6.30 -28.92
CA ILE A 121 2.16 5.66 -28.60
C ILE A 121 3.06 5.50 -29.83
N ARG A 122 2.49 5.23 -31.00
CA ARG A 122 3.25 5.11 -32.26
C ARG A 122 3.85 6.45 -32.65
N GLN A 123 3.09 7.53 -32.53
CA GLN A 123 3.56 8.90 -32.82
C GLN A 123 4.64 9.32 -31.81
N LEU A 124 4.46 8.96 -30.53
CA LEU A 124 5.45 9.23 -29.48
C LEU A 124 6.78 8.52 -29.78
N LEU A 125 6.72 7.26 -30.18
CA LEU A 125 7.90 6.45 -30.53
C LEU A 125 8.59 6.92 -31.82
N ALA A 126 7.83 7.39 -32.80
CA ALA A 126 8.38 7.97 -34.01
C ALA A 126 9.16 9.28 -33.74
N ARG A 127 8.68 10.10 -32.81
CA ARG A 127 9.35 11.34 -32.40
C ARG A 127 10.51 11.14 -31.43
N GLN A 128 10.45 10.08 -30.64
CA GLN A 128 11.44 9.79 -29.59
C GLN A 128 12.21 8.53 -29.95
N GLY A 129 13.36 8.65 -30.59
CA GLY A 129 14.23 7.52 -31.02
C GLY A 129 14.75 6.64 -29.85
N ARG A 130 14.64 7.09 -28.59
CA ARG A 130 15.11 6.36 -27.41
C ARG A 130 13.94 5.80 -26.58
N ARG A 131 13.52 4.58 -26.88
CA ARG A 131 12.40 3.87 -26.24
C ARG A 131 12.51 3.75 -24.72
N THR A 132 13.73 3.55 -24.22
CA THR A 132 14.00 3.48 -22.77
C THR A 132 13.60 4.75 -22.01
N ARG A 133 13.72 5.92 -22.66
CA ARG A 133 13.27 7.19 -22.07
C ARG A 133 11.76 7.27 -21.92
N VAL A 134 11.01 6.69 -22.86
CA VAL A 134 9.55 6.62 -22.80
C VAL A 134 9.11 5.72 -21.66
N LEU A 135 9.71 4.52 -21.56
CA LEU A 135 9.45 3.59 -20.45
C LEU A 135 9.74 4.23 -19.10
N ALA A 136 10.92 4.87 -18.95
CA ALA A 136 11.31 5.53 -17.71
C ALA A 136 10.36 6.70 -17.35
N ALA A 137 9.95 7.50 -18.33
CA ALA A 137 9.00 8.58 -18.09
C ALA A 137 7.64 8.06 -17.61
N LYS A 138 7.14 6.98 -18.20
CA LYS A 138 5.87 6.36 -17.79
C LYS A 138 5.96 5.73 -16.40
N TRP A 139 7.04 5.01 -16.11
CA TRP A 139 7.30 4.48 -14.78
C TRP A 139 7.30 5.60 -13.73
N LEU A 140 8.08 6.67 -13.97
CA LEU A 140 8.17 7.82 -13.07
C LEU A 140 6.80 8.49 -12.86
N THR A 141 5.99 8.59 -13.90
CA THR A 141 4.65 9.22 -13.81
C THR A 141 3.70 8.38 -12.98
N ILE A 142 3.67 7.06 -13.18
CA ILE A 142 2.84 6.14 -12.40
C ILE A 142 3.30 6.13 -10.93
N TRP A 143 4.61 6.09 -10.71
CA TRP A 143 5.20 6.18 -9.37
C TRP A 143 4.86 7.49 -8.67
N ALA A 144 5.00 8.63 -9.38
CA ALA A 144 4.66 9.94 -8.85
C ALA A 144 3.18 10.06 -8.47
N ALA A 145 2.27 9.44 -9.23
CA ALA A 145 0.86 9.36 -8.88
C ALA A 145 0.64 8.62 -7.56
N GLY A 146 1.32 7.49 -7.37
CA GLY A 146 1.28 6.73 -6.12
C GLY A 146 1.80 7.54 -4.93
N VAL A 147 2.95 8.20 -5.10
CA VAL A 147 3.55 9.06 -4.06
C VAL A 147 2.65 10.26 -3.73
N ALA A 148 2.09 10.92 -4.75
CA ALA A 148 1.14 12.02 -4.53
C ALA A 148 -0.09 11.56 -3.75
N THR A 149 -0.61 10.37 -4.06
CA THR A 149 -1.74 9.79 -3.32
C THR A 149 -1.35 9.47 -1.88
N LEU A 150 -0.13 8.96 -1.61
CA LEU A 150 0.38 8.73 -0.27
C LEU A 150 0.40 10.02 0.56
N VAL A 151 0.95 11.10 -0.02
CA VAL A 151 0.99 12.40 0.64
C VAL A 151 -0.41 12.94 0.90
N CYS A 152 -1.31 12.85 -0.08
CA CYS A 152 -2.70 13.28 0.09
C CYS A 152 -3.43 12.45 1.16
N CYS A 153 -3.26 11.13 1.19
CA CYS A 153 -3.82 10.27 2.24
C CYS A 153 -3.30 10.67 3.62
N TRP A 154 -2.00 10.90 3.76
CA TRP A 154 -1.40 11.33 5.02
C TRP A 154 -1.98 12.67 5.48
N LEU A 155 -2.03 13.68 4.61
CA LEU A 155 -2.57 15.00 4.95
C LEU A 155 -4.05 14.94 5.34
N VAL A 156 -4.86 14.20 4.59
CA VAL A 156 -6.30 14.05 4.91
C VAL A 156 -6.47 13.31 6.24
N LEU A 157 -5.74 12.24 6.46
CA LEU A 157 -5.81 11.49 7.71
C LEU A 157 -5.27 12.29 8.90
N ALA A 158 -4.24 13.13 8.72
CA ALA A 158 -3.74 14.00 9.77
C ALA A 158 -4.80 14.96 10.32
N VAL A 159 -5.76 15.37 9.46
CA VAL A 159 -6.88 16.21 9.87
C VAL A 159 -8.07 15.37 10.36
N ALA A 160 -8.39 14.28 9.67
CA ALA A 160 -9.60 13.51 9.93
C ALA A 160 -9.46 12.56 11.13
N ALA A 161 -8.27 11.95 11.35
CA ALA A 161 -8.10 10.96 12.40
C ALA A 161 -8.35 11.51 13.83
N PRO A 162 -7.88 12.71 14.20
CA PRO A 162 -8.23 13.31 15.48
C PRO A 162 -9.74 13.43 15.68
N LEU A 163 -10.47 13.85 14.65
CA LEU A 163 -11.93 14.01 14.70
C LEU A 163 -12.63 12.64 14.82
N ILE A 164 -12.15 11.64 14.10
CA ILE A 164 -12.67 10.26 14.16
C ILE A 164 -12.47 9.67 15.56
N VAL A 165 -11.28 9.79 16.12
CA VAL A 165 -10.92 9.26 17.45
C VAL A 165 -11.73 9.96 18.54
N ALA A 166 -11.85 11.29 18.49
CA ALA A 166 -12.67 12.08 19.41
C ALA A 166 -14.16 11.70 19.31
N GLY A 167 -14.68 11.56 18.09
CA GLY A 167 -16.07 11.13 17.84
C GLY A 167 -16.37 9.71 18.34
N ALA A 168 -15.38 8.84 18.37
CA ALA A 168 -15.48 7.51 18.94
C ALA A 168 -15.45 7.54 20.49
N GLY A 169 -15.15 8.66 21.13
CA GLY A 169 -15.07 8.78 22.58
C GLY A 169 -13.86 8.02 23.17
N LEU A 170 -12.80 7.84 22.39
CA LEU A 170 -11.57 7.23 22.88
C LEU A 170 -10.75 8.23 23.72
N PRO A 171 -9.99 7.77 24.71
CA PRO A 171 -9.21 8.64 25.57
C PRO A 171 -8.20 9.46 24.76
N ALA A 172 -8.14 10.76 25.00
CA ALA A 172 -7.16 11.62 24.37
C ALA A 172 -5.74 11.27 24.86
N VAL A 173 -4.83 11.09 23.92
CA VAL A 173 -3.40 10.87 24.22
C VAL A 173 -2.71 12.23 24.22
N HIS A 174 -2.15 12.59 25.36
CA HIS A 174 -1.36 13.81 25.53
C HIS A 174 0.09 13.52 25.13
N ALA A 175 0.39 13.53 23.84
CA ALA A 175 1.76 13.46 23.36
C ALA A 175 2.04 14.66 22.44
N PRO A 176 3.30 15.08 22.29
CA PRO A 176 3.66 16.17 21.40
C PRO A 176 3.16 15.91 19.98
N MET A 177 2.66 16.91 19.29
CA MET A 177 2.12 16.81 17.92
C MET A 177 3.12 16.16 16.91
N TRP A 178 4.41 16.27 17.22
CA TRP A 178 5.51 15.73 16.42
C TRP A 178 5.94 14.32 16.83
N ALA A 179 5.34 13.77 17.91
CA ALA A 179 5.62 12.40 18.30
C ALA A 179 5.28 11.45 17.13
N GLY A 180 6.16 10.50 16.85
CA GLY A 180 5.98 9.53 15.76
C GLY A 180 6.24 10.07 14.33
N LEU A 181 6.56 11.37 14.14
CA LEU A 181 6.80 11.89 12.79
C LEU A 181 7.99 11.19 12.10
N GLY A 182 9.05 10.88 12.85
CA GLY A 182 10.22 10.19 12.32
C GLY A 182 9.90 8.77 11.86
N SER A 183 9.14 8.02 12.67
CA SER A 183 8.71 6.66 12.35
C SER A 183 7.73 6.63 11.17
N SER A 184 6.77 7.55 11.14
CA SER A 184 5.85 7.71 9.99
C SER A 184 6.58 8.12 8.70
N ALA A 185 7.57 8.99 8.78
CA ALA A 185 8.40 9.36 7.63
C ALA A 185 9.21 8.16 7.12
N SER A 186 9.75 7.34 8.03
CA SER A 186 10.43 6.09 7.68
C SER A 186 9.46 5.11 6.99
N ALA A 187 8.26 4.89 7.54
CA ALA A 187 7.24 4.05 6.93
C ALA A 187 6.81 4.57 5.55
N ALA A 188 6.62 5.89 5.40
CA ALA A 188 6.32 6.52 4.13
C ALA A 188 7.45 6.32 3.11
N GLY A 189 8.72 6.48 3.52
CA GLY A 189 9.90 6.22 2.70
C GLY A 189 9.93 4.76 2.19
N ARG A 190 9.61 3.80 3.07
CA ARG A 190 9.50 2.39 2.70
C ARG A 190 8.36 2.15 1.71
N ALA A 191 7.20 2.74 1.92
CA ALA A 191 6.06 2.66 1.01
C ALA A 191 6.38 3.25 -0.37
N VAL A 192 7.15 4.34 -0.45
CA VAL A 192 7.62 4.95 -1.71
C VAL A 192 8.42 3.95 -2.55
N ILE A 193 9.26 3.12 -1.92
CA ILE A 193 10.04 2.07 -2.60
C ILE A 193 9.09 0.98 -3.13
N VAL A 194 8.12 0.54 -2.32
CA VAL A 194 7.10 -0.45 -2.73
C VAL A 194 6.25 0.06 -3.90
N LEU A 195 5.83 1.33 -3.85
CA LEU A 195 5.13 1.98 -4.96
C LEU A 195 5.97 2.01 -6.25
N GLY A 196 7.30 2.13 -6.12
CA GLY A 196 8.23 2.01 -7.24
C GLY A 196 8.21 0.63 -7.89
N LEU A 197 8.14 -0.43 -7.10
CA LEU A 197 7.96 -1.80 -7.59
C LEU A 197 6.61 -1.96 -8.30
N PHE A 198 5.51 -1.50 -7.68
CA PHE A 198 4.18 -1.58 -8.27
C PHE A 198 4.11 -0.82 -9.61
N ALA A 199 4.73 0.37 -9.68
CA ALA A 199 4.84 1.15 -10.91
C ALA A 199 5.65 0.42 -11.98
N ALA A 200 6.72 -0.30 -11.62
CA ALA A 200 7.50 -1.10 -12.55
C ALA A 200 6.66 -2.25 -13.13
N VAL A 201 5.91 -2.95 -12.29
CA VAL A 201 5.00 -4.03 -12.72
C VAL A 201 3.90 -3.46 -13.64
N GLY A 202 3.28 -2.34 -13.27
CA GLY A 202 2.27 -1.67 -14.10
C GLY A 202 2.81 -1.21 -15.45
N THR A 203 4.06 -0.71 -15.48
CA THR A 203 4.73 -0.29 -16.71
C THR A 203 5.04 -1.49 -17.61
N ALA A 204 5.51 -2.60 -17.05
CA ALA A 204 5.77 -3.83 -17.80
C ALA A 204 4.46 -4.42 -18.35
N ALA A 205 3.43 -4.48 -17.53
CA ALA A 205 2.11 -4.94 -17.94
C ALA A 205 1.56 -4.10 -19.11
N GLY A 206 1.73 -2.76 -19.05
CA GLY A 206 1.32 -1.86 -20.12
C GLY A 206 2.10 -2.02 -21.40
N ALA A 207 3.40 -2.34 -21.32
CA ALA A 207 4.23 -2.65 -22.46
C ALA A 207 3.83 -3.97 -23.15
N ILE A 208 3.30 -4.94 -22.39
CA ILE A 208 2.89 -6.26 -22.88
C ILE A 208 1.45 -6.26 -23.38
N ALA A 209 0.53 -5.72 -22.62
CA ALA A 209 -0.91 -5.93 -22.78
C ALA A 209 -1.59 -5.03 -23.82
N ARG A 210 -0.99 -3.90 -24.16
CA ARG A 210 -1.44 -2.96 -25.23
C ARG A 210 -2.90 -2.46 -25.11
N GLY A 211 -3.53 -2.62 -23.97
CA GLY A 211 -4.93 -2.20 -23.74
C GLY A 211 -5.16 -1.87 -22.28
N GLN A 212 -6.15 -0.99 -22.00
CA GLN A 212 -6.42 -0.51 -20.64
C GLN A 212 -6.79 -1.66 -19.69
N LEU A 213 -7.79 -2.43 -20.06
CA LEU A 213 -8.31 -3.51 -19.23
C LEU A 213 -7.28 -4.63 -19.04
N ALA A 214 -6.58 -4.98 -20.11
CA ALA A 214 -5.55 -6.01 -20.07
C ALA A 214 -4.34 -5.57 -19.23
N THR A 215 -3.92 -4.30 -19.29
CA THR A 215 -2.85 -3.76 -18.43
C THR A 215 -3.26 -3.79 -16.96
N THR A 216 -4.47 -3.32 -16.63
CA THR A 216 -5.00 -3.36 -15.26
C THR A 216 -5.07 -4.79 -14.74
N ALA A 217 -5.65 -5.70 -15.53
CA ALA A 217 -5.80 -7.11 -15.15
C ALA A 217 -4.45 -7.81 -14.98
N LEU A 218 -3.49 -7.57 -15.88
CA LEU A 218 -2.16 -8.16 -15.80
C LEU A 218 -1.39 -7.63 -14.59
N THR A 219 -1.48 -6.32 -14.30
CA THR A 219 -0.84 -5.73 -13.12
C THR A 219 -1.43 -6.28 -11.83
N ALA A 220 -2.75 -6.26 -11.68
CA ALA A 220 -3.42 -6.78 -10.49
C ALA A 220 -3.22 -8.30 -10.37
N GLY A 221 -3.38 -9.04 -11.47
CA GLY A 221 -3.26 -10.50 -11.50
C GLY A 221 -1.86 -11.00 -11.16
N SER A 222 -0.81 -10.35 -11.65
CA SER A 222 0.57 -10.74 -11.33
C SER A 222 0.86 -10.62 -9.83
N MET A 223 0.29 -9.63 -9.17
CA MET A 223 0.49 -9.44 -7.74
C MET A 223 -0.41 -10.32 -6.89
N LEU A 224 -1.64 -10.60 -7.34
CA LEU A 224 -2.46 -11.64 -6.72
C LEU A 224 -1.77 -13.01 -6.80
N LEU A 225 -1.16 -13.32 -7.94
CA LEU A 225 -0.34 -14.52 -8.10
C LEU A 225 0.84 -14.53 -7.11
N ALA A 226 1.54 -13.39 -6.96
CA ALA A 226 2.63 -13.28 -5.99
C ALA A 226 2.16 -13.51 -4.54
N LEU A 227 0.93 -13.08 -4.19
CA LEU A 227 0.29 -13.37 -2.91
C LEU A 227 -0.02 -14.85 -2.72
N LEU A 228 -0.58 -15.49 -3.75
CA LEU A 228 -0.88 -16.92 -3.71
C LEU A 228 0.40 -17.74 -3.54
N VAL A 229 1.46 -17.37 -4.27
CA VAL A 229 2.78 -18.00 -4.13
C VAL A 229 3.35 -17.79 -2.73
N ALA A 230 3.16 -16.60 -2.14
CA ALA A 230 3.61 -16.33 -0.77
C ALA A 230 2.96 -17.25 0.27
N GLY A 231 1.76 -17.77 0.02
CA GLY A 231 1.08 -18.76 0.86
C GLY A 231 1.67 -20.18 0.78
N ILE A 232 2.53 -20.47 -0.18
CA ILE A 232 3.13 -21.80 -0.34
C ILE A 232 4.38 -21.92 0.54
N ALA A 233 4.38 -22.82 1.52
CA ALA A 233 5.42 -22.91 2.54
C ALA A 233 6.86 -23.10 1.99
N SER A 234 7.01 -23.80 0.86
CA SER A 234 8.33 -24.11 0.28
C SER A 234 8.96 -22.94 -0.48
N ILE A 235 8.16 -22.17 -1.23
CA ILE A 235 8.64 -21.13 -2.14
C ILE A 235 8.16 -19.73 -1.78
N GLY A 236 7.25 -19.61 -0.82
CA GLY A 236 6.61 -18.35 -0.44
C GLY A 236 7.61 -17.26 -0.03
N ARG A 237 8.75 -17.66 0.56
CA ARG A 237 9.83 -16.73 0.95
C ARG A 237 10.45 -15.98 -0.22
N LEU A 238 10.40 -16.52 -1.43
CA LEU A 238 10.93 -15.92 -2.66
C LEU A 238 9.89 -15.09 -3.40
N SER A 239 8.66 -15.01 -2.89
CA SER A 239 7.61 -14.21 -3.48
C SER A 239 7.88 -12.71 -3.31
N PRO A 240 7.62 -11.88 -4.34
CA PRO A 240 7.64 -10.42 -4.20
C PRO A 240 6.77 -9.90 -3.07
N ALA A 241 5.65 -10.58 -2.76
CA ALA A 241 4.78 -10.25 -1.65
C ALA A 241 5.46 -10.42 -0.29
N SER A 242 6.25 -11.49 -0.11
CA SER A 242 7.03 -11.73 1.11
C SER A 242 8.14 -10.69 1.29
N PHE A 243 8.76 -10.24 0.19
CA PHE A 243 9.76 -9.17 0.26
C PHE A 243 9.13 -7.83 0.66
N VAL A 244 7.96 -7.49 0.12
CA VAL A 244 7.21 -6.30 0.52
C VAL A 244 6.84 -6.36 1.99
N GLN A 245 6.36 -7.52 2.46
CA GLN A 245 6.01 -7.70 3.86
C GLN A 245 7.23 -7.57 4.78
N ALA A 246 8.35 -8.23 4.44
CA ALA A 246 9.57 -8.13 5.22
C ALA A 246 10.10 -6.70 5.32
N TRP A 247 10.02 -5.95 4.20
CA TRP A 247 10.43 -4.56 4.15
C TRP A 247 9.52 -3.63 4.96
N MET A 248 8.20 -3.84 4.90
CA MET A 248 7.22 -2.97 5.57
C MET A 248 6.99 -3.33 7.05
N SER A 249 7.18 -4.59 7.46
CA SER A 249 6.83 -5.04 8.81
C SER A 249 7.77 -4.53 9.89
N PHE A 250 8.95 -4.03 9.57
CA PHE A 250 9.88 -3.47 10.55
C PHE A 250 9.36 -2.20 11.23
N ASP A 251 8.55 -1.38 10.55
CA ASP A 251 7.95 -0.18 11.14
C ASP A 251 6.51 -0.41 11.62
N ALA A 252 5.94 -1.54 11.29
CA ALA A 252 4.54 -1.86 11.53
C ALA A 252 4.28 -2.49 12.91
N ALA A 253 5.28 -2.55 13.79
CA ALA A 253 5.17 -3.18 15.10
C ALA A 253 4.16 -2.46 16.00
N GLY A 254 2.89 -2.56 15.68
CA GLY A 254 1.78 -2.13 16.52
C GLY A 254 0.70 -1.29 15.86
N TYR A 255 0.93 -0.65 14.71
CA TYR A 255 -0.01 0.34 14.17
C TYR A 255 -0.78 -0.09 12.93
N LEU A 256 -0.24 -1.03 12.16
CA LEU A 256 -1.01 -1.55 11.04
C LEU A 256 -2.03 -2.57 11.56
N PRO A 257 -3.32 -2.39 11.24
CA PRO A 257 -4.30 -3.44 11.46
C PRO A 257 -3.79 -4.65 10.71
N THR A 258 -3.17 -5.57 11.44
CA THR A 258 -2.62 -6.85 11.02
C THR A 258 -2.47 -6.90 9.51
N ASN A 259 -1.30 -6.64 9.06
CA ASN A 259 -0.92 -6.58 7.67
C ASN A 259 -1.81 -7.49 6.84
N PHE A 260 -2.58 -6.94 5.93
CA PHE A 260 -3.37 -7.73 4.99
C PHE A 260 -2.51 -8.85 4.40
N TRP A 261 -1.22 -8.56 4.20
CA TRP A 261 -0.20 -9.48 3.75
C TRP A 261 0.15 -10.57 4.77
N SER A 262 0.17 -10.28 6.06
CA SER A 262 0.54 -11.27 7.09
C SER A 262 -0.48 -12.41 7.21
N ARG A 263 -1.71 -12.19 6.80
CA ARG A 263 -2.73 -13.25 6.75
C ARG A 263 -2.51 -14.24 5.62
N PHE A 264 -1.79 -13.85 4.58
CA PHE A 264 -1.50 -14.71 3.42
C PHE A 264 -0.12 -15.37 3.50
N VAL A 265 0.80 -14.83 4.29
CA VAL A 265 2.13 -15.40 4.51
C VAL A 265 2.11 -16.15 5.83
N SER A 266 1.51 -17.34 5.82
CA SER A 266 1.43 -18.19 7.00
C SER A 266 2.76 -18.88 7.30
N GLY A 267 3.32 -18.64 8.50
CA GLY A 267 4.13 -19.61 9.24
C GLY A 267 5.60 -19.82 8.82
N GLY A 268 6.13 -19.13 7.83
CA GLY A 268 7.56 -19.22 7.50
C GLY A 268 8.36 -18.11 8.17
N GLN A 269 9.65 -18.36 8.52
CA GLN A 269 10.55 -17.28 8.90
C GLN A 269 10.57 -16.24 7.78
N GLN A 270 10.15 -15.01 8.09
CA GLN A 270 10.19 -13.91 7.14
C GLN A 270 11.64 -13.58 6.79
N PRO A 271 11.93 -13.22 5.52
CA PRO A 271 13.25 -12.70 5.19
C PRO A 271 13.52 -11.45 6.04
N GLY A 272 14.79 -11.21 6.37
CA GLY A 272 15.17 -9.98 7.09
C GLY A 272 14.92 -8.74 6.24
N GLU A 273 14.93 -7.57 6.87
CA GLU A 273 14.68 -6.26 6.23
C GLU A 273 15.52 -6.04 4.97
N LEU A 274 16.85 -6.23 5.07
CA LEU A 274 17.75 -6.09 3.92
C LEU A 274 17.42 -7.06 2.79
N ALA A 275 17.07 -8.30 3.12
CA ALA A 275 16.65 -9.28 2.12
C ALA A 275 15.32 -8.87 1.45
N GLY A 276 14.41 -8.25 2.21
CA GLY A 276 13.18 -7.67 1.69
C GLY A 276 13.47 -6.56 0.69
N LEU A 277 14.34 -5.59 1.03
CA LEU A 277 14.74 -4.51 0.15
C LEU A 277 15.42 -5.04 -1.13
N LEU A 278 16.41 -5.92 -0.97
CA LEU A 278 17.12 -6.54 -2.10
C LEU A 278 16.14 -7.30 -3.01
N GLY A 279 15.21 -8.04 -2.45
CA GLY A 279 14.17 -8.76 -3.19
C GLY A 279 13.26 -7.82 -3.99
N ILE A 280 12.85 -6.68 -3.41
CA ILE A 280 12.07 -5.65 -4.11
C ILE A 280 12.86 -5.07 -5.28
N VAL A 281 14.12 -4.68 -5.05
CA VAL A 281 14.99 -4.10 -6.08
C VAL A 281 15.26 -5.10 -7.20
N LEU A 282 15.56 -6.34 -6.85
CA LEU A 282 15.83 -7.40 -7.84
C LEU A 282 14.58 -7.71 -8.68
N THR A 283 13.43 -7.84 -8.04
CA THR A 283 12.16 -8.03 -8.74
C THR A 283 11.86 -6.86 -9.68
N GLY A 284 12.03 -5.63 -9.20
CA GLY A 284 11.87 -4.43 -10.02
C GLY A 284 12.82 -4.39 -11.23
N ALA A 285 14.08 -4.78 -11.04
CA ALA A 285 15.07 -4.87 -12.11
C ALA A 285 14.69 -5.92 -13.15
N VAL A 286 14.29 -7.12 -12.73
CA VAL A 286 13.84 -8.20 -13.65
C VAL A 286 12.62 -7.72 -14.45
N VAL A 287 11.64 -7.11 -13.80
CA VAL A 287 10.44 -6.59 -14.46
C VAL A 287 10.80 -5.48 -15.46
N ALA A 288 11.73 -4.59 -15.12
CA ALA A 288 12.21 -3.53 -16.01
C ALA A 288 12.93 -4.08 -17.24
N VAL A 289 13.73 -5.15 -17.07
CA VAL A 289 14.39 -5.85 -18.19
C VAL A 289 13.37 -6.49 -19.12
N ILE A 290 12.37 -7.17 -18.58
CA ILE A 290 11.26 -7.78 -19.34
C ILE A 290 10.50 -6.69 -20.13
N ALA A 291 10.15 -5.59 -19.47
CA ALA A 291 9.47 -4.46 -20.10
C ALA A 291 10.29 -3.89 -21.27
N ARG A 292 11.59 -3.68 -21.05
CA ARG A 292 12.50 -3.17 -22.08
C ARG A 292 12.63 -4.14 -23.25
N TRP A 293 12.86 -5.42 -22.97
CA TRP A 293 12.98 -6.45 -24.01
C TRP A 293 11.73 -6.53 -24.86
N ARG A 294 10.56 -6.64 -24.25
CA ARG A 294 9.29 -6.71 -24.94
C ARG A 294 8.98 -5.45 -25.76
N PHE A 295 9.23 -4.27 -25.18
CA PHE A 295 9.00 -3.01 -25.84
C PHE A 295 9.97 -2.75 -27.01
N SER A 296 11.16 -3.36 -27.01
CA SER A 296 12.11 -3.28 -28.12
C SER A 296 11.76 -4.23 -29.26
N ALA A 297 11.25 -5.44 -28.98
CA ALA A 297 10.93 -6.45 -29.97
C ALA A 297 9.74 -6.07 -30.88
N ASP A 298 8.78 -5.31 -30.35
CA ASP A 298 7.50 -5.04 -31.01
C ASP A 298 7.52 -3.97 -32.13
N VAL A 299 8.65 -3.36 -32.44
CA VAL A 299 8.75 -2.24 -33.40
C VAL A 299 9.64 -2.56 -34.61
N THR A 300 9.99 -3.82 -34.77
CA THR A 300 10.68 -4.31 -35.99
C THR A 300 9.72 -4.75 -37.09
N VAL A 301 8.41 -4.48 -36.93
CA VAL A 301 7.37 -4.74 -37.96
C VAL A 301 6.78 -3.45 -38.48
#